data_b0cefd2e67ac0b184b609b98896773b0
#
_entry.id   b0cefd2e67ac0b184b609b98896773b0
#
_cell.length_a   1.000
_cell.length_b   1.000
_cell.length_c   1.000
_cell.angle_alpha   90.00
_cell.angle_beta   90.00
_cell.angle_gamma   90.00
#
_symmetry.space_group_name_H-M   'P 1'
#
loop_
_entity.id
_entity.type
_entity.pdbx_description
1 polymer ?
#
loop_
_entity_poly.entity_id
_entity_poly.type
_entity_poly.pdbx_seq_one_letter_code
_entity_poly.pdbx_strand_id
1 'polypeptide(L)'
;MSKKSNVKQFTDKLEKLNYSDMYEGDFFLTWEKSQDEIEAVFTVADALRHLRENNVSTKIFDSGLGISLFRDNSTRTRFSFASACNLLGLEVQDLDEGKSQIAHGETVRETANMISFMADAIGIRDDMYIGKGNAYMHEVVNAVTQGNKDGVLEQKPTLVNLQCDIDHPTQCMADTL
;
A
#
# COMPACT_ATOMS: atom_id res chain seq x y z
N MET A 1 -14.52 34.43 2.79
CA MET A 1 -14.69 33.75 1.50
C MET A 1 -14.02 32.39 1.64
N SER A 2 -14.82 31.34 1.65
CA SER A 2 -14.28 29.94 1.67
C SER A 2 -13.48 29.73 0.38
N LYS A 3 -12.17 29.53 0.49
CA LYS A 3 -11.35 29.02 -0.63
C LYS A 3 -11.86 27.61 -0.90
N LYS A 4 -12.78 27.45 -1.87
CA LYS A 4 -13.09 26.13 -2.39
C LYS A 4 -11.77 25.54 -2.88
N SER A 5 -11.35 24.46 -2.23
CA SER A 5 -10.18 23.70 -2.66
C SER A 5 -10.34 23.35 -4.13
N ASN A 6 -9.53 23.95 -5.00
CA ASN A 6 -9.62 23.71 -6.43
C ASN A 6 -8.81 22.45 -6.77
N VAL A 7 -9.45 21.29 -6.66
CA VAL A 7 -8.83 20.00 -7.03
C VAL A 7 -8.88 19.74 -8.54
N LYS A 8 -9.54 20.59 -9.31
CA LYS A 8 -9.74 20.38 -10.74
C LYS A 8 -8.41 20.21 -11.51
N GLN A 9 -7.38 20.97 -11.14
CA GLN A 9 -6.07 20.87 -11.79
C GLN A 9 -5.46 19.45 -11.68
N PHE A 10 -5.72 18.75 -10.57
CA PHE A 10 -5.21 17.38 -10.36
C PHE A 10 -6.02 16.37 -11.17
N THR A 11 -7.36 16.51 -11.21
CA THR A 11 -8.20 15.64 -12.04
C THR A 11 -7.92 15.85 -13.53
N ASP A 12 -7.80 17.10 -14.00
CA ASP A 12 -7.45 17.42 -15.41
C ASP A 12 -6.05 16.86 -15.80
N LYS A 13 -5.14 16.70 -14.82
CA LYS A 13 -3.84 16.08 -15.03
C LYS A 13 -3.96 14.56 -15.11
N LEU A 14 -4.67 13.93 -14.17
CA LEU A 14 -4.90 12.49 -14.13
C LEU A 14 -5.61 11.99 -15.40
N GLU A 15 -6.58 12.72 -15.93
CA GLU A 15 -7.29 12.36 -17.17
C GLU A 15 -6.37 12.21 -18.41
N LYS A 16 -5.16 12.75 -18.35
CA LYS A 16 -4.17 12.68 -19.45
C LYS A 16 -3.17 11.54 -19.32
N LEU A 17 -3.16 10.84 -18.18
CA LEU A 17 -2.22 9.79 -17.87
C LEU A 17 -2.87 8.42 -18.08
N ASN A 18 -2.06 7.44 -18.49
CA ASN A 18 -2.48 6.05 -18.59
C ASN A 18 -2.03 5.29 -17.34
N TYR A 19 -2.94 5.08 -16.40
CA TYR A 19 -2.71 4.34 -15.15
C TYR A 19 -3.76 3.26 -14.89
N SER A 20 -4.44 2.79 -15.95
CA SER A 20 -5.49 1.77 -15.85
C SER A 20 -5.02 0.47 -15.18
N ASP A 21 -3.74 0.12 -15.39
CA ASP A 21 -3.15 -1.12 -14.86
C ASP A 21 -2.87 -1.05 -13.34
N MET A 22 -3.02 0.13 -12.73
CA MET A 22 -2.96 0.27 -11.27
C MET A 22 -4.25 -0.16 -10.57
N TYR A 23 -5.37 -0.23 -11.28
CA TYR A 23 -6.64 -0.70 -10.72
C TYR A 23 -6.54 -2.19 -10.36
N GLU A 24 -6.86 -2.53 -9.12
CA GLU A 24 -6.65 -3.87 -8.53
C GLU A 24 -5.20 -4.37 -8.61
N GLY A 25 -4.25 -3.46 -8.93
CA GLY A 25 -2.83 -3.75 -9.00
C GLY A 25 -2.12 -3.59 -7.66
N ASP A 26 -0.90 -4.11 -7.62
CA ASP A 26 0.01 -3.98 -6.49
C ASP A 26 1.15 -3.01 -6.82
N PHE A 27 1.80 -2.47 -5.79
CA PHE A 27 2.95 -1.60 -5.98
C PHE A 27 4.19 -2.19 -5.29
N PHE A 28 5.03 -2.92 -6.06
CA PHE A 28 6.21 -3.59 -5.52
C PHE A 28 7.51 -2.88 -5.87
N LEU A 29 7.83 -2.70 -7.15
CA LEU A 29 9.08 -2.12 -7.57
C LEU A 29 8.84 -0.86 -8.40
N THR A 30 9.57 0.20 -8.07
CA THR A 30 9.42 1.50 -8.74
C THR A 30 9.63 1.39 -10.25
N TRP A 31 10.62 0.61 -10.69
CA TRP A 31 10.95 0.47 -12.12
C TRP A 31 10.02 -0.45 -12.91
N GLU A 32 9.10 -1.15 -12.25
CA GLU A 32 8.02 -1.91 -12.93
C GLU A 32 6.85 -1.02 -13.34
N LYS A 33 6.82 0.21 -12.83
CA LYS A 33 5.77 1.18 -13.14
C LYS A 33 6.16 2.05 -14.33
N SER A 34 5.18 2.31 -15.19
CA SER A 34 5.34 3.28 -16.28
C SER A 34 5.50 4.70 -15.72
N GLN A 35 5.99 5.61 -16.56
CA GLN A 35 6.12 7.01 -16.20
C GLN A 35 4.75 7.63 -15.85
N ASP A 36 3.69 7.27 -16.57
CA ASP A 36 2.33 7.75 -16.32
C ASP A 36 1.78 7.27 -14.98
N GLU A 37 2.05 6.00 -14.59
CA GLU A 37 1.65 5.46 -13.30
C GLU A 37 2.36 6.17 -12.14
N ILE A 38 3.67 6.40 -12.26
CA ILE A 38 4.44 7.17 -11.25
C ILE A 38 3.91 8.60 -11.15
N GLU A 39 3.67 9.27 -12.28
CA GLU A 39 3.12 10.62 -12.32
C GLU A 39 1.70 10.69 -11.76
N ALA A 40 0.90 9.64 -11.94
CA ALA A 40 -0.43 9.53 -11.31
C ALA A 40 -0.31 9.46 -9.78
N VAL A 41 0.61 8.66 -9.24
CA VAL A 41 0.87 8.58 -7.79
C VAL A 41 1.26 9.96 -7.25
N PHE A 42 2.20 10.66 -7.90
CA PHE A 42 2.60 12.01 -7.49
C PHE A 42 1.44 13.00 -7.53
N THR A 43 0.64 12.95 -8.59
CA THR A 43 -0.52 13.83 -8.74
C THR A 43 -1.56 13.61 -7.64
N VAL A 44 -1.82 12.36 -7.26
CA VAL A 44 -2.71 12.01 -6.14
C VAL A 44 -2.12 12.46 -4.81
N ALA A 45 -0.81 12.26 -4.58
CA ALA A 45 -0.12 12.70 -3.37
C ALA A 45 -0.24 14.22 -3.18
N ASP A 46 -0.01 14.99 -4.25
CA ASP A 46 -0.15 16.45 -4.24
C ASP A 46 -1.60 16.90 -4.02
N ALA A 47 -2.56 16.20 -4.61
CA ALA A 47 -3.98 16.46 -4.39
C ALA A 47 -4.38 16.25 -2.92
N LEU A 48 -3.94 15.13 -2.31
CA LEU A 48 -4.18 14.84 -0.90
C LEU A 48 -3.51 15.85 0.04
N ARG A 49 -2.27 16.25 -0.27
CA ARG A 49 -1.56 17.32 0.45
C ARG A 49 -2.33 18.63 0.37
N HIS A 50 -2.75 19.03 -0.83
CA HIS A 50 -3.53 20.24 -1.04
C HIS A 50 -4.85 20.23 -0.27
N LEU A 51 -5.59 19.13 -0.26
CA LEU A 51 -6.82 18.98 0.52
C LEU A 51 -6.54 19.19 2.01
N ARG A 52 -5.52 18.53 2.54
CA ARG A 52 -5.15 18.60 3.96
C ARG A 52 -4.73 20.02 4.37
N GLU A 53 -3.94 20.74 3.57
CA GLU A 53 -3.52 22.12 3.81
C GLU A 53 -4.71 23.09 3.84
N ASN A 54 -5.79 22.75 3.15
CA ASN A 54 -7.02 23.52 3.14
C ASN A 54 -8.07 23.02 4.15
N ASN A 55 -7.69 22.13 5.08
CA ASN A 55 -8.58 21.53 6.10
C ASN A 55 -9.78 20.77 5.49
N VAL A 56 -9.58 20.17 4.32
CA VAL A 56 -10.56 19.26 3.71
C VAL A 56 -10.17 17.83 4.05
N SER A 57 -11.15 17.01 4.45
CA SER A 57 -10.91 15.61 4.76
C SER A 57 -10.39 14.85 3.55
N THR A 58 -9.40 14.01 3.78
CA THR A 58 -8.83 13.08 2.77
C THR A 58 -9.39 11.66 2.91
N LYS A 59 -10.35 11.44 3.82
CA LYS A 59 -10.98 10.15 4.03
C LYS A 59 -11.81 9.77 2.81
N ILE A 60 -11.36 8.76 2.09
CA ILE A 60 -12.06 8.14 0.94
C ILE A 60 -12.73 6.84 1.35
N PHE A 61 -12.32 6.25 2.47
CA PHE A 61 -12.93 5.08 3.07
C PHE A 61 -13.74 5.49 4.29
N ASP A 62 -14.97 4.99 4.40
CA ASP A 62 -15.81 5.18 5.59
C ASP A 62 -15.39 4.23 6.71
N SER A 63 -14.83 3.08 6.33
CA SER A 63 -14.31 2.03 7.22
C SER A 63 -13.34 1.16 6.43
N GLY A 64 -12.67 0.24 7.11
CA GLY A 64 -11.77 -0.73 6.50
C GLY A 64 -10.47 -0.86 7.28
N LEU A 65 -9.61 -1.77 6.83
CA LEU A 65 -8.40 -2.16 7.55
C LEU A 65 -7.17 -2.11 6.64
N GLY A 66 -6.17 -1.32 7.05
CA GLY A 66 -4.81 -1.42 6.54
C GLY A 66 -3.99 -2.32 7.47
N ILE A 67 -3.33 -3.33 6.91
CA ILE A 67 -2.43 -4.20 7.67
C ILE A 67 -0.99 -3.89 7.30
N SER A 68 -0.14 -3.66 8.31
CA SER A 68 1.31 -3.60 8.12
C SER A 68 1.97 -4.89 8.57
N LEU A 69 2.85 -5.43 7.72
CA LEU A 69 3.64 -6.61 8.00
C LEU A 69 5.12 -6.22 7.95
N PHE A 70 5.75 -6.20 9.13
CA PHE A 70 7.15 -5.84 9.27
C PHE A 70 7.95 -7.05 9.75
N ARG A 71 8.84 -7.52 8.88
CA ARG A 71 9.77 -8.61 9.22
C ARG A 71 11.11 -8.09 9.77
N ASP A 72 11.28 -6.79 9.76
CA ASP A 72 12.42 -6.08 10.34
C ASP A 72 11.98 -4.86 11.15
N ASN A 73 12.91 -4.27 11.87
CA ASN A 73 12.62 -3.10 12.71
C ASN A 73 12.54 -1.82 11.88
N SER A 74 11.46 -1.07 12.04
CA SER A 74 11.31 0.25 11.45
C SER A 74 10.42 1.15 12.30
N THR A 75 10.86 2.37 12.58
CA THR A 75 10.06 3.36 13.28
C THR A 75 9.31 4.25 12.29
N ARG A 76 10.06 4.88 11.37
CA ARG A 76 9.48 5.84 10.42
C ARG A 76 8.42 5.22 9.52
N THR A 77 8.73 4.09 8.90
CA THR A 77 7.82 3.43 7.96
C THR A 77 6.54 2.95 8.64
N ARG A 78 6.63 2.41 9.88
CA ARG A 78 5.44 2.04 10.66
C ARG A 78 4.52 3.23 10.88
N PHE A 79 5.04 4.35 11.36
CA PHE A 79 4.25 5.55 11.62
C PHE A 79 3.74 6.21 10.35
N SER A 80 4.51 6.24 9.26
CA SER A 80 4.06 6.83 7.98
C SER A 80 2.93 6.01 7.36
N PHE A 81 3.03 4.68 7.34
CA PHE A 81 1.96 3.81 6.88
C PHE A 81 0.69 3.97 7.72
N ALA A 82 0.82 3.90 9.05
CA ALA A 82 -0.32 4.09 9.96
C ALA A 82 -0.98 5.46 9.77
N SER A 83 -0.18 6.52 9.64
CA SER A 83 -0.69 7.87 9.38
C SER A 83 -1.41 7.98 8.04
N ALA A 84 -0.87 7.35 6.98
CA ALA A 84 -1.49 7.36 5.65
C ALA A 84 -2.84 6.64 5.67
N CYS A 85 -2.91 5.44 6.23
CA CYS A 85 -4.16 4.69 6.39
C CYS A 85 -5.22 5.50 7.15
N ASN A 86 -4.85 6.08 8.29
CA ASN A 86 -5.77 6.89 9.10
C ASN A 86 -6.27 8.13 8.36
N LEU A 87 -5.40 8.82 7.61
CA LEU A 87 -5.79 9.98 6.79
C LEU A 87 -6.76 9.59 5.67
N LEU A 88 -6.67 8.38 5.15
CA LEU A 88 -7.57 7.86 4.13
C LEU A 88 -8.87 7.27 4.71
N GLY A 89 -8.94 7.03 6.02
CA GLY A 89 -10.13 6.52 6.71
C GLY A 89 -10.05 5.04 7.09
N LEU A 90 -8.90 4.39 6.90
CA LEU A 90 -8.67 3.02 7.31
C LEU A 90 -8.19 2.95 8.77
N GLU A 91 -8.63 1.95 9.50
CA GLU A 91 -7.99 1.53 10.74
C GLU A 91 -6.67 0.80 10.42
N VAL A 92 -5.79 0.65 11.41
CA VAL A 92 -4.47 0.02 11.19
C VAL A 92 -4.24 -1.11 12.18
N GLN A 93 -3.85 -2.26 11.65
CA GLN A 93 -3.36 -3.39 12.43
C GLN A 93 -1.93 -3.72 12.01
N ASP A 94 -1.01 -3.70 12.97
CA ASP A 94 0.36 -4.15 12.75
C ASP A 94 0.47 -5.65 13.06
N LEU A 95 0.91 -6.44 12.09
CA LEU A 95 1.14 -7.88 12.25
C LEU A 95 2.57 -8.13 12.71
N ASP A 96 2.70 -8.57 13.94
CA ASP A 96 3.94 -9.07 14.52
C ASP A 96 4.01 -10.58 14.33
N GLU A 97 4.91 -11.05 13.45
CA GLU A 97 5.07 -12.48 13.17
C GLU A 97 5.36 -13.29 14.45
N GLY A 98 6.14 -12.71 15.38
CA GLY A 98 6.48 -13.37 16.64
C GLY A 98 5.29 -13.60 17.59
N LYS A 99 4.19 -12.88 17.37
CA LYS A 99 2.93 -13.00 18.13
C LYS A 99 1.79 -13.64 17.34
N SER A 100 2.08 -14.11 16.14
CA SER A 100 1.10 -14.73 15.25
C SER A 100 1.31 -16.24 15.15
N GLN A 101 0.40 -16.93 14.48
CA GLN A 101 0.53 -18.36 14.20
C GLN A 101 1.70 -18.69 13.25
N ILE A 102 2.26 -17.70 12.55
CA ILE A 102 3.50 -17.84 11.77
C ILE A 102 4.62 -18.41 12.64
N ALA A 103 4.74 -17.93 13.89
CA ALA A 103 5.71 -18.44 14.86
C ALA A 103 5.49 -19.93 15.23
N HIS A 104 4.32 -20.49 14.94
CA HIS A 104 3.94 -21.87 15.19
C HIS A 104 3.82 -22.73 13.91
N GLY A 105 4.33 -22.23 12.78
CA GLY A 105 4.42 -22.99 11.53
C GLY A 105 3.28 -22.76 10.54
N GLU A 106 2.46 -21.71 10.73
CA GLU A 106 1.51 -21.27 9.69
C GLU A 106 2.29 -20.84 8.44
N THR A 107 1.83 -21.29 7.27
CA THR A 107 2.48 -20.96 6.02
C THR A 107 2.18 -19.53 5.57
N VAL A 108 3.06 -18.95 4.75
CA VAL A 108 2.83 -17.63 4.12
C VAL A 108 1.48 -17.59 3.39
N ARG A 109 1.12 -18.66 2.69
CA ARG A 109 -0.15 -18.77 1.97
C ARG A 109 -1.36 -18.69 2.92
N GLU A 110 -1.32 -19.40 4.02
CA GLU A 110 -2.41 -19.41 5.01
C GLU A 110 -2.58 -18.04 5.63
N THR A 111 -1.49 -17.45 6.14
CA THR A 111 -1.51 -16.12 6.73
C THR A 111 -1.98 -15.06 5.73
N ALA A 112 -1.40 -15.07 4.52
CA ALA A 112 -1.74 -14.09 3.48
C ALA A 112 -3.23 -14.12 3.12
N ASN A 113 -3.81 -15.31 2.92
CA ASN A 113 -5.24 -15.43 2.65
C ASN A 113 -6.07 -15.00 3.86
N MET A 114 -5.72 -15.43 5.07
CA MET A 114 -6.48 -15.13 6.27
C MET A 114 -6.56 -13.63 6.56
N ILE A 115 -5.44 -12.90 6.48
CA ILE A 115 -5.46 -11.45 6.68
C ILE A 115 -6.15 -10.70 5.53
N SER A 116 -6.11 -11.24 4.32
CA SER A 116 -6.72 -10.63 3.12
C SER A 116 -8.26 -10.62 3.16
N PHE A 117 -8.89 -11.51 3.92
CA PHE A 117 -10.35 -11.45 4.15
C PHE A 117 -10.80 -10.15 4.82
N MET A 118 -9.90 -9.51 5.58
CA MET A 118 -10.22 -8.37 6.42
C MET A 118 -9.56 -7.08 5.94
N ALA A 119 -8.57 -7.16 5.07
CA ALA A 119 -7.74 -6.03 4.66
C ALA A 119 -8.18 -5.40 3.35
N ASP A 120 -8.14 -4.07 3.29
CA ASP A 120 -8.26 -3.29 2.05
C ASP A 120 -6.87 -3.01 1.46
N ALA A 121 -5.87 -2.87 2.32
CA ALA A 121 -4.48 -2.67 1.92
C ALA A 121 -3.51 -3.40 2.85
N ILE A 122 -2.44 -3.96 2.29
CA ILE A 122 -1.37 -4.61 3.04
C ILE A 122 -0.03 -3.97 2.67
N GLY A 123 0.61 -3.33 3.65
CA GLY A 123 1.96 -2.81 3.49
C GLY A 123 2.99 -3.79 4.03
N ILE A 124 3.98 -4.18 3.21
CA ILE A 124 4.99 -5.18 3.59
C ILE A 124 6.37 -4.53 3.61
N ARG A 125 7.14 -4.80 4.67
CA ARG A 125 8.54 -4.45 4.78
C ARG A 125 9.37 -5.67 5.18
N ASP A 126 10.36 -6.01 4.33
CA ASP A 126 11.36 -7.05 4.58
C ASP A 126 12.66 -6.72 3.85
N ASP A 127 13.60 -6.04 4.52
CA ASP A 127 14.90 -5.67 3.97
C ASP A 127 16.08 -6.32 4.70
N MET A 128 15.79 -7.33 5.54
CA MET A 128 16.79 -7.93 6.42
C MET A 128 17.88 -8.70 5.67
N TYR A 129 17.52 -9.42 4.60
CA TYR A 129 18.45 -10.26 3.85
C TYR A 129 18.30 -10.10 2.35
N ILE A 130 19.42 -9.87 1.66
CA ILE A 130 19.49 -9.80 0.19
C ILE A 130 18.93 -11.10 -0.43
N GLY A 131 18.07 -10.94 -1.44
CA GLY A 131 17.39 -12.03 -2.15
C GLY A 131 16.21 -12.66 -1.41
N LYS A 132 15.77 -12.08 -0.28
CA LYS A 132 14.68 -12.64 0.53
C LYS A 132 13.43 -11.77 0.58
N GLY A 133 13.58 -10.47 0.78
CA GLY A 133 12.44 -9.60 0.99
C GLY A 133 11.52 -9.51 -0.21
N ASN A 134 12.06 -9.21 -1.38
CA ASN A 134 11.28 -9.20 -2.62
C ASN A 134 10.66 -10.56 -2.95
N ALA A 135 11.41 -11.66 -2.73
CA ALA A 135 10.90 -13.02 -2.93
C ALA A 135 9.70 -13.31 -2.00
N TYR A 136 9.77 -12.92 -0.74
CA TYR A 136 8.68 -13.06 0.21
C TYR A 136 7.43 -12.27 -0.23
N MET A 137 7.60 -11.02 -0.68
CA MET A 137 6.48 -10.21 -1.19
C MET A 137 5.79 -10.89 -2.38
N HIS A 138 6.57 -11.46 -3.30
CA HIS A 138 6.01 -12.24 -4.42
C HIS A 138 5.28 -13.50 -3.95
N GLU A 139 5.76 -14.18 -2.90
CA GLU A 139 5.06 -15.31 -2.32
C GLU A 139 3.68 -14.89 -1.76
N VAL A 140 3.64 -13.78 -1.03
CA VAL A 140 2.39 -13.23 -0.48
C VAL A 140 1.42 -12.85 -1.61
N VAL A 141 1.87 -12.09 -2.63
CA VAL A 141 0.97 -11.67 -3.71
C VAL A 141 0.44 -12.86 -4.53
N ASN A 142 1.30 -13.86 -4.76
CA ASN A 142 0.88 -15.07 -5.47
C ASN A 142 -0.18 -15.83 -4.67
N ALA A 143 -0.03 -15.94 -3.35
CA ALA A 143 -1.00 -16.58 -2.47
C ALA A 143 -2.35 -15.85 -2.50
N VAL A 144 -2.35 -14.53 -2.37
CA VAL A 144 -3.57 -13.70 -2.39
C VAL A 144 -4.23 -13.73 -3.77
N THR A 145 -3.46 -13.60 -4.84
CA THR A 145 -3.97 -13.66 -6.21
C THR A 145 -4.60 -15.02 -6.52
N GLN A 146 -3.95 -16.10 -6.07
CA GLN A 146 -4.50 -17.45 -6.26
C GLN A 146 -5.75 -17.65 -5.42
N GLY A 147 -5.78 -17.19 -4.16
CA GLY A 147 -6.95 -17.25 -3.30
C GLY A 147 -8.17 -16.51 -3.89
N ASN A 148 -7.94 -15.36 -4.52
CA ASN A 148 -9.00 -14.63 -5.21
C ASN A 148 -9.47 -15.37 -6.47
N LYS A 149 -8.57 -15.89 -7.30
CA LYS A 149 -8.91 -16.71 -8.48
C LYS A 149 -9.69 -17.97 -8.14
N ASP A 150 -9.36 -18.61 -7.03
CA ASP A 150 -10.02 -19.83 -6.55
C ASP A 150 -11.37 -19.54 -5.88
N GLY A 151 -11.75 -18.27 -5.75
CA GLY A 151 -12.99 -17.85 -5.08
C GLY A 151 -12.94 -18.00 -3.56
N VAL A 152 -11.76 -18.15 -2.98
CA VAL A 152 -11.54 -18.14 -1.51
C VAL A 152 -11.65 -16.72 -0.98
N LEU A 153 -11.09 -15.75 -1.70
CA LEU A 153 -11.20 -14.33 -1.37
C LEU A 153 -12.21 -13.66 -2.30
N GLU A 154 -13.20 -12.99 -1.74
CA GLU A 154 -14.19 -12.21 -2.51
C GLU A 154 -13.56 -10.94 -3.11
N GLN A 155 -12.56 -10.37 -2.41
CA GLN A 155 -11.80 -9.21 -2.86
C GLN A 155 -10.30 -9.45 -2.66
N LYS A 156 -9.49 -8.75 -3.44
CA LYS A 156 -8.04 -8.73 -3.32
C LYS A 156 -7.61 -7.41 -2.68
N PRO A 157 -6.97 -7.41 -1.50
CA PRO A 157 -6.37 -6.19 -0.97
C PRO A 157 -5.22 -5.73 -1.88
N THR A 158 -4.99 -4.42 -1.94
CA THR A 158 -3.79 -3.88 -2.59
C THR A 158 -2.56 -4.12 -1.73
N LEU A 159 -1.51 -4.71 -2.31
CA LEU A 159 -0.24 -4.91 -1.63
C LEU A 159 0.76 -3.82 -2.02
N VAL A 160 1.44 -3.27 -1.02
CA VAL A 160 2.40 -2.18 -1.19
C VAL A 160 3.74 -2.55 -0.56
N ASN A 161 4.81 -2.45 -1.37
CA ASN A 161 6.17 -2.58 -0.87
C ASN A 161 6.53 -1.31 -0.07
N LEU A 162 6.68 -1.46 1.24
CA LEU A 162 7.15 -0.39 2.13
C LEU A 162 8.67 -0.31 2.19
N GLN A 163 9.35 -1.39 1.97
CA GLN A 163 10.78 -1.57 1.66
C GLN A 163 11.07 -3.07 1.52
N CYS A 164 11.79 -3.45 0.48
CA CYS A 164 12.40 -4.78 0.38
C CYS A 164 13.92 -4.65 0.21
N ASP A 165 14.58 -5.77 0.05
CA ASP A 165 16.03 -5.87 -0.12
C ASP A 165 16.57 -5.21 -1.41
N ILE A 166 15.70 -4.91 -2.38
CA ILE A 166 16.10 -4.34 -3.68
C ILE A 166 15.48 -2.99 -3.98
N ASP A 167 14.36 -2.60 -3.32
CA ASP A 167 13.71 -1.31 -3.55
C ASP A 167 13.01 -0.78 -2.28
N HIS A 168 12.93 0.56 -2.19
CA HIS A 168 12.11 1.27 -1.22
C HIS A 168 11.23 2.31 -1.93
N PRO A 169 10.15 1.86 -2.63
CA PRO A 169 9.37 2.72 -3.51
C PRO A 169 8.81 3.96 -2.82
N THR A 170 8.27 3.79 -1.62
CA THR A 170 7.66 4.89 -0.87
C THR A 170 8.67 5.97 -0.49
N GLN A 171 9.92 5.60 -0.14
CA GLN A 171 10.98 6.56 0.15
C GLN A 171 11.49 7.22 -1.13
N CYS A 172 11.77 6.43 -2.16
CA CYS A 172 12.23 6.93 -3.46
C CYS A 172 11.28 8.00 -4.03
N MET A 173 9.98 7.72 -4.00
CA MET A 173 8.97 8.68 -4.44
C MET A 173 8.86 9.89 -3.51
N ALA A 174 8.93 9.70 -2.19
CA ALA A 174 8.88 10.80 -1.24
C ALA A 174 10.06 11.77 -1.36
N ASP A 175 11.25 11.26 -1.70
CA ASP A 175 12.44 12.09 -1.90
C ASP A 175 12.40 12.87 -3.23
N THR A 176 11.52 12.48 -4.14
CA THR A 176 11.33 13.12 -5.45
C THR A 176 10.26 14.22 -5.41
N LEU A 177 9.31 14.14 -4.47
CA LEU A 177 8.24 15.12 -4.24
C LEU A 177 8.75 16.37 -3.47
#